data_2d54229269d57707d357f7597301b425
#
_entry.id   2d54229269d57707d357f7597301b425
#
_cell.length_a   1.000
_cell.length_b   1.000
_cell.length_c   1.000
_cell.angle_alpha   90.00
_cell.angle_beta   90.00
_cell.angle_gamma   90.00
#
_symmetry.space_group_name_H-M   'P 1'
#
loop_
_entity.id
_entity.type
_entity.pdbx_description
1 polymer ?
#
loop_
_entity_poly.entity_id
_entity_poly.type
_entity_poly.pdbx_seq_one_letter_code
_entity_poly.pdbx_strand_id
1 'polypeptide(L)'
;MPFHPIGVKGRKGTYGSPYAIQDYEKVTPDYGTLGDLKDFVSKAHALGLKVVMDVVFNHTSRDSRLLEEHPEWFYHNSKGEFANKVGDWADVYDLDHYKYGLDEYLVSVLKNYVVNYGIDGFRFDVCSLIPLSFYKKLRNELDPINKDIIYIGEAIDSSFVLYTWKVGFNADTQQELMDAGFNILYPYDIWQWLKGYLENRDTDREKAMMNLSQYRALYNLSIASIGVNKGHLLTIENHDQRRIASYSKNIEATKSLLACSFFGKGTGFLMFGEEVGNDKQLNFFEKEDVSLEIKDEDYFEFVKKNIALKRREKNKNIRTTEMLDEQGSLLALVNTYDEKDYEIGLFPLEGTKEIAILPDEYNGKYHDLLNDEEVEVSNGKIVVDKAMILSKSN
;
A
#
# COMPACT_ATOMS: atom_id res chain seq x y z
N MET A 1 -2.35 -6.01 -9.39
CA MET A 1 -2.71 -7.43 -9.17
C MET A 1 -1.97 -8.29 -10.18
N PRO A 2 -1.74 -9.58 -9.87
CA PRO A 2 -1.09 -10.51 -10.81
C PRO A 2 -1.84 -10.61 -12.15
N PHE A 3 -1.08 -10.84 -13.21
CA PHE A 3 -1.61 -10.97 -14.58
C PHE A 3 -1.44 -12.40 -15.14
N HIS A 4 -1.05 -13.32 -14.30
CA HIS A 4 -0.84 -14.73 -14.66
C HIS A 4 -2.18 -15.48 -14.81
N PRO A 5 -2.18 -16.64 -15.48
CA PRO A 5 -3.35 -17.54 -15.48
C PRO A 5 -3.76 -17.92 -14.06
N ILE A 6 -5.05 -17.95 -13.83
CA ILE A 6 -5.67 -18.30 -12.54
C ILE A 6 -6.03 -19.77 -12.52
N GLY A 7 -5.70 -20.47 -11.42
CA GLY A 7 -6.08 -21.87 -11.24
C GLY A 7 -7.58 -22.12 -11.27
N VAL A 8 -7.96 -23.34 -11.64
CA VAL A 8 -9.37 -23.77 -11.75
C VAL A 8 -9.78 -24.64 -10.55
N LYS A 9 -8.85 -25.43 -10.02
CA LYS A 9 -9.14 -26.38 -8.95
C LYS A 9 -9.29 -25.67 -7.60
N GLY A 10 -10.51 -25.73 -7.04
CA GLY A 10 -10.84 -25.06 -5.78
C GLY A 10 -11.05 -23.56 -5.90
N ARG A 11 -11.28 -23.06 -7.11
CA ARG A 11 -11.50 -21.65 -7.45
C ARG A 11 -12.59 -21.03 -6.58
N LYS A 12 -12.33 -19.81 -6.07
CA LYS A 12 -13.34 -18.97 -5.42
C LYS A 12 -14.10 -18.17 -6.48
N GLY A 13 -15.41 -18.03 -6.34
CA GLY A 13 -16.26 -17.36 -7.32
C GLY A 13 -16.26 -18.04 -8.70
N THR A 14 -16.66 -17.33 -9.73
CA THR A 14 -16.69 -17.87 -11.10
C THR A 14 -15.37 -17.65 -11.84
N TYR A 15 -14.64 -16.56 -11.53
CA TYR A 15 -13.39 -16.20 -12.19
C TYR A 15 -12.15 -16.70 -11.42
N GLY A 16 -12.20 -16.72 -10.09
CA GLY A 16 -11.12 -17.13 -9.21
C GLY A 16 -10.27 -15.95 -8.73
N SER A 17 -9.42 -16.23 -7.74
CA SER A 17 -8.49 -15.24 -7.22
C SER A 17 -7.30 -15.04 -8.17
N PRO A 18 -6.95 -13.81 -8.57
CA PRO A 18 -5.73 -13.53 -9.32
C PRO A 18 -4.46 -13.90 -8.54
N TYR A 19 -4.57 -14.11 -7.22
CA TYR A 19 -3.48 -14.59 -6.38
C TYR A 19 -3.34 -16.12 -6.35
N ALA A 20 -4.28 -16.87 -6.94
CA ALA A 20 -4.15 -18.32 -7.17
C ALA A 20 -3.43 -18.58 -8.53
N ILE A 21 -2.14 -18.32 -8.56
CA ILE A 21 -1.31 -18.39 -9.77
C ILE A 21 -1.22 -19.82 -10.29
N GLN A 22 -1.54 -20.03 -11.58
CA GLN A 22 -1.42 -21.33 -12.24
C GLN A 22 -0.05 -21.49 -12.94
N ASP A 23 0.47 -20.44 -13.57
CA ASP A 23 1.74 -20.50 -14.31
C ASP A 23 2.43 -19.13 -14.28
N TYR A 24 3.62 -19.04 -13.65
CA TYR A 24 4.38 -17.80 -13.51
C TYR A 24 4.99 -17.29 -14.82
N GLU A 25 5.06 -18.12 -15.86
CA GLU A 25 5.71 -17.79 -17.13
C GLU A 25 4.71 -17.41 -18.24
N LYS A 26 3.42 -17.27 -17.89
CA LYS A 26 2.34 -16.91 -18.83
C LYS A 26 1.57 -15.69 -18.37
N VAL A 27 0.99 -15.00 -19.34
CA VAL A 27 -0.06 -13.99 -19.15
C VAL A 27 -1.41 -14.68 -19.32
N THR A 28 -2.39 -14.31 -18.49
CA THR A 28 -3.77 -14.79 -18.68
C THR A 28 -4.30 -14.37 -20.05
N PRO A 29 -4.99 -15.23 -20.80
CA PRO A 29 -5.55 -14.87 -22.12
C PRO A 29 -6.46 -13.64 -22.11
N ASP A 30 -7.07 -13.30 -20.97
CA ASP A 30 -7.91 -12.11 -20.82
C ASP A 30 -7.10 -10.79 -20.95
N TYR A 31 -5.81 -10.81 -20.67
CA TYR A 31 -4.92 -9.65 -20.77
C TYR A 31 -3.99 -9.70 -21.99
N GLY A 32 -4.04 -10.79 -22.76
CA GLY A 32 -3.26 -10.96 -23.97
C GLY A 32 -2.08 -11.92 -23.83
N THR A 33 -0.95 -11.57 -24.39
CA THR A 33 0.25 -12.39 -24.50
C THR A 33 1.45 -11.74 -23.81
N LEU A 34 2.56 -12.46 -23.69
CA LEU A 34 3.85 -11.90 -23.26
C LEU A 34 4.36 -10.79 -24.20
N GLY A 35 4.00 -10.85 -25.49
CA GLY A 35 4.27 -9.77 -26.44
C GLY A 35 3.51 -8.49 -26.09
N ASP A 36 2.23 -8.62 -25.75
CA ASP A 36 1.40 -7.48 -25.32
C ASP A 36 1.89 -6.88 -24.00
N LEU A 37 2.37 -7.69 -23.05
CA LEU A 37 3.03 -7.23 -21.85
C LEU A 37 4.27 -6.38 -22.17
N LYS A 38 5.12 -6.85 -23.09
CA LYS A 38 6.33 -6.12 -23.51
C LYS A 38 5.98 -4.78 -24.14
N ASP A 39 4.96 -4.75 -24.99
CA ASP A 39 4.45 -3.53 -25.61
C ASP A 39 3.87 -2.56 -24.58
N PHE A 40 3.12 -3.07 -23.59
CA PHE A 40 2.60 -2.28 -22.48
C PHE A 40 3.73 -1.61 -21.69
N VAL A 41 4.75 -2.39 -21.27
CA VAL A 41 5.91 -1.86 -20.54
C VAL A 41 6.64 -0.79 -21.37
N SER A 42 6.87 -1.03 -22.65
CA SER A 42 7.52 -0.08 -23.56
C SER A 42 6.74 1.24 -23.67
N LYS A 43 5.41 1.17 -23.78
CA LYS A 43 4.53 2.35 -23.82
C LYS A 43 4.53 3.11 -22.49
N ALA A 44 4.51 2.39 -21.36
CA ALA A 44 4.63 3.00 -20.03
C ALA A 44 5.95 3.77 -19.87
N HIS A 45 7.07 3.16 -20.30
CA HIS A 45 8.38 3.81 -20.29
C HIS A 45 8.43 5.05 -21.18
N ALA A 46 7.80 5.01 -22.34
CA ALA A 46 7.71 6.19 -23.23
C ALA A 46 6.97 7.37 -22.60
N LEU A 47 6.08 7.10 -21.63
CA LEU A 47 5.39 8.10 -20.82
C LEU A 47 6.14 8.47 -19.53
N GLY A 48 7.35 7.95 -19.31
CA GLY A 48 8.14 8.16 -18.10
C GLY A 48 7.63 7.41 -16.87
N LEU A 49 6.79 6.39 -17.06
CA LEU A 49 6.26 5.53 -16.00
C LEU A 49 7.13 4.30 -15.81
N LYS A 50 7.27 3.83 -14.59
CA LYS A 50 7.86 2.53 -14.26
C LYS A 50 6.76 1.49 -14.07
N VAL A 51 7.07 0.23 -14.40
CA VAL A 51 6.12 -0.88 -14.26
C VAL A 51 6.59 -1.81 -13.15
N VAL A 52 5.77 -1.95 -12.11
CA VAL A 52 6.01 -2.84 -10.97
C VAL A 52 5.05 -4.01 -11.06
N MET A 53 5.58 -5.23 -11.03
CA MET A 53 4.82 -6.47 -11.14
C MET A 53 4.41 -6.97 -9.76
N ASP A 54 3.17 -7.42 -9.60
CA ASP A 54 2.70 -8.10 -8.39
C ASP A 54 3.11 -9.57 -8.40
N VAL A 55 3.74 -10.04 -7.33
CA VAL A 55 4.40 -11.34 -7.21
C VAL A 55 3.85 -12.13 -6.04
N VAL A 56 3.36 -13.34 -6.30
CA VAL A 56 2.80 -14.25 -5.29
C VAL A 56 3.70 -15.47 -5.18
N PHE A 57 4.61 -15.46 -4.21
CA PHE A 57 5.59 -16.54 -4.02
C PHE A 57 5.44 -17.29 -2.70
N ASN A 58 4.45 -16.92 -1.86
CA ASN A 58 4.10 -17.73 -0.70
C ASN A 58 3.33 -19.01 -1.10
N HIS A 59 2.52 -18.94 -2.16
CA HIS A 59 1.62 -20.03 -2.57
C HIS A 59 1.33 -20.01 -4.07
N THR A 60 0.72 -21.10 -4.55
CA THR A 60 0.18 -21.19 -5.94
C THR A 60 -1.21 -21.83 -5.93
N SER A 61 -1.90 -21.79 -7.06
CA SER A 61 -3.15 -22.54 -7.21
C SER A 61 -2.94 -24.05 -7.02
N ARG A 62 -4.03 -24.77 -6.71
CA ARG A 62 -4.03 -26.23 -6.49
C ARG A 62 -3.85 -27.07 -7.76
N ASP A 63 -3.80 -26.45 -8.89
CA ASP A 63 -3.55 -27.00 -10.22
C ASP A 63 -2.47 -26.21 -10.95
N SER A 64 -1.52 -25.67 -10.21
CA SER A 64 -0.39 -24.96 -10.80
C SER A 64 0.54 -25.92 -11.56
N ARG A 65 1.13 -25.42 -12.64
CA ARG A 65 2.18 -26.13 -13.36
C ARG A 65 3.33 -26.52 -12.42
N LEU A 66 3.66 -25.65 -11.49
CA LEU A 66 4.72 -25.89 -10.52
C LEU A 66 4.40 -27.09 -9.60
N LEU A 67 3.14 -27.27 -9.20
CA LEU A 67 2.71 -28.43 -8.41
C LEU A 67 2.79 -29.73 -9.21
N GLU A 68 2.52 -29.69 -10.51
CA GLU A 68 2.62 -30.86 -11.39
C GLU A 68 4.07 -31.28 -11.64
N GLU A 69 4.97 -30.30 -11.84
CA GLU A 69 6.38 -30.54 -12.18
C GLU A 69 7.25 -30.80 -10.95
N HIS A 70 6.94 -30.13 -9.80
CA HIS A 70 7.74 -30.11 -8.59
C HIS A 70 6.88 -30.20 -7.31
N PRO A 71 6.13 -31.28 -7.09
CA PRO A 71 5.30 -31.44 -5.89
C PRO A 71 6.12 -31.39 -4.59
N GLU A 72 7.41 -31.72 -4.64
CA GLU A 72 8.35 -31.64 -3.49
C GLU A 72 8.63 -30.21 -3.03
N TRP A 73 8.31 -29.19 -3.80
CA TRP A 73 8.49 -27.79 -3.43
C TRP A 73 7.33 -27.21 -2.61
N PHE A 74 6.32 -28.03 -2.35
CA PHE A 74 5.13 -27.58 -1.60
C PHE A 74 5.16 -28.03 -0.14
N TYR A 75 4.51 -27.24 0.69
CA TYR A 75 4.33 -27.57 2.10
C TYR A 75 3.37 -28.74 2.26
N HIS A 76 3.75 -29.70 3.12
CA HIS A 76 2.91 -30.82 3.54
C HIS A 76 2.63 -30.74 5.03
N ASN A 77 1.38 -30.92 5.42
CA ASN A 77 0.98 -31.01 6.83
C ASN A 77 1.47 -32.32 7.47
N SER A 78 1.18 -32.49 8.76
CA SER A 78 1.59 -33.69 9.51
C SER A 78 1.01 -35.02 9.00
N LYS A 79 0.00 -34.96 8.10
CA LYS A 79 -0.60 -36.13 7.44
C LYS A 79 0.01 -36.40 6.08
N GLY A 80 0.95 -35.58 5.62
CA GLY A 80 1.54 -35.67 4.30
C GLY A 80 0.67 -35.10 3.18
N GLU A 81 -0.33 -34.28 3.50
CA GLU A 81 -1.22 -33.64 2.52
C GLU A 81 -0.71 -32.22 2.19
N PHE A 82 -0.86 -31.78 0.93
CA PHE A 82 -0.64 -30.38 0.56
C PHE A 82 -1.52 -29.45 1.37
N ALA A 83 -0.96 -28.39 1.94
CA ALA A 83 -1.67 -27.52 2.85
C ALA A 83 -1.11 -26.07 2.83
N ASN A 84 -1.77 -25.19 3.59
CA ASN A 84 -1.27 -23.87 3.94
C ASN A 84 -0.61 -23.94 5.34
N LYS A 85 0.48 -23.19 5.53
CA LYS A 85 1.16 -23.06 6.83
C LYS A 85 0.33 -22.22 7.79
N VAL A 86 -0.16 -21.08 7.29
CA VAL A 86 -1.02 -20.11 7.99
C VAL A 86 -2.04 -19.54 7.01
N GLY A 87 -3.10 -18.94 7.55
CA GLY A 87 -4.19 -18.39 6.73
C GLY A 87 -5.25 -19.44 6.36
N ASP A 88 -6.38 -18.95 5.84
CA ASP A 88 -7.52 -19.78 5.39
C ASP A 88 -7.74 -19.56 3.88
N TRP A 89 -6.71 -19.89 3.09
CA TRP A 89 -6.72 -19.73 1.63
C TRP A 89 -7.03 -21.06 0.95
N ALA A 90 -8.32 -21.40 0.94
CA ALA A 90 -8.80 -22.71 0.48
C ALA A 90 -8.56 -23.04 -1.00
N ASP A 91 -8.14 -22.10 -1.81
CA ASP A 91 -7.90 -22.23 -3.26
C ASP A 91 -6.43 -22.39 -3.66
N VAL A 92 -5.51 -22.36 -2.69
CA VAL A 92 -4.07 -22.42 -2.92
C VAL A 92 -3.36 -23.46 -2.02
N TYR A 93 -2.10 -23.75 -2.35
CA TYR A 93 -1.16 -24.49 -1.51
C TYR A 93 0.13 -23.69 -1.35
N ASP A 94 0.68 -23.69 -0.12
CA ASP A 94 1.90 -22.96 0.19
C ASP A 94 3.15 -23.63 -0.38
N LEU A 95 4.08 -22.80 -0.83
CA LEU A 95 5.43 -23.21 -1.22
C LEU A 95 6.32 -23.38 0.02
N ASP A 96 7.26 -24.31 -0.04
CA ASP A 96 8.25 -24.56 0.99
C ASP A 96 9.64 -24.08 0.53
N HIS A 97 9.96 -22.83 0.84
CA HIS A 97 11.22 -22.17 0.47
C HIS A 97 12.49 -22.83 1.03
N TYR A 98 12.36 -23.82 1.89
CA TYR A 98 13.49 -24.64 2.36
C TYR A 98 13.81 -25.82 1.42
N LYS A 99 13.05 -26.00 0.33
CA LYS A 99 13.29 -27.02 -0.66
C LYS A 99 14.32 -26.56 -1.68
N TYR A 100 15.25 -27.47 -1.97
CA TYR A 100 16.31 -27.21 -2.95
C TYR A 100 15.75 -26.96 -4.35
N GLY A 101 16.22 -25.90 -4.99
CA GLY A 101 15.86 -25.54 -6.37
C GLY A 101 14.67 -24.56 -6.48
N LEU A 102 13.79 -24.45 -5.47
CA LEU A 102 12.63 -23.57 -5.54
C LEU A 102 13.05 -22.10 -5.69
N ASP A 103 13.89 -21.61 -4.79
CA ASP A 103 14.31 -20.19 -4.80
C ASP A 103 15.08 -19.84 -6.08
N GLU A 104 15.91 -20.76 -6.59
CA GLU A 104 16.62 -20.61 -7.85
C GLU A 104 15.65 -20.44 -9.03
N TYR A 105 14.59 -21.25 -9.08
CA TYR A 105 13.56 -21.16 -10.10
C TYR A 105 12.81 -19.82 -10.00
N LEU A 106 12.33 -19.44 -8.81
CA LEU A 106 11.57 -18.20 -8.61
C LEU A 106 12.40 -16.96 -8.95
N VAL A 107 13.67 -16.94 -8.55
CA VAL A 107 14.62 -15.87 -8.95
C VAL A 107 14.79 -15.82 -10.46
N SER A 108 14.91 -16.98 -11.14
CA SER A 108 15.05 -17.02 -12.59
C SER A 108 13.82 -16.46 -13.32
N VAL A 109 12.62 -16.70 -12.79
CA VAL A 109 11.37 -16.13 -13.31
C VAL A 109 11.40 -14.59 -13.24
N LEU A 110 11.74 -14.01 -12.08
CA LEU A 110 11.81 -12.55 -11.94
C LEU A 110 12.93 -11.94 -12.79
N LYS A 111 14.08 -12.61 -12.87
CA LYS A 111 15.18 -12.19 -13.73
C LYS A 111 14.76 -12.13 -15.21
N ASN A 112 13.98 -13.11 -15.67
CA ASN A 112 13.42 -13.11 -17.00
C ASN A 112 12.51 -11.90 -17.25
N TYR A 113 11.64 -11.54 -16.31
CA TYR A 113 10.77 -10.36 -16.43
C TYR A 113 11.55 -9.05 -16.46
N VAL A 114 12.62 -8.90 -15.68
CA VAL A 114 13.51 -7.74 -15.74
C VAL A 114 14.23 -7.65 -17.08
N VAL A 115 14.88 -8.72 -17.50
CA VAL A 115 15.79 -8.72 -18.67
C VAL A 115 15.03 -8.66 -19.99
N ASN A 116 13.96 -9.44 -20.14
CA ASN A 116 13.28 -9.63 -21.42
C ASN A 116 12.03 -8.75 -21.59
N TYR A 117 11.42 -8.33 -20.48
CA TYR A 117 10.18 -7.54 -20.52
C TYR A 117 10.33 -6.13 -19.95
N GLY A 118 11.46 -5.80 -19.31
CA GLY A 118 11.76 -4.46 -18.80
C GLY A 118 10.99 -4.07 -17.53
N ILE A 119 10.58 -5.05 -16.73
CA ILE A 119 9.92 -4.79 -15.43
C ILE A 119 10.89 -4.05 -14.51
N ASP A 120 10.45 -2.96 -13.90
CA ASP A 120 11.25 -2.04 -13.06
C ASP A 120 11.21 -2.40 -11.57
N GLY A 121 10.33 -3.28 -11.15
CA GLY A 121 10.21 -3.64 -9.74
C GLY A 121 9.14 -4.68 -9.47
N PHE A 122 9.02 -5.02 -8.20
CA PHE A 122 8.12 -6.07 -7.74
C PHE A 122 7.37 -5.64 -6.47
N ARG A 123 6.07 -5.94 -6.40
CA ARG A 123 5.30 -5.94 -5.16
C ARG A 123 5.14 -7.39 -4.71
N PHE A 124 5.64 -7.74 -3.55
CA PHE A 124 5.55 -9.08 -3.00
C PHE A 124 4.33 -9.21 -2.10
N ASP A 125 3.44 -10.11 -2.49
CA ASP A 125 2.27 -10.54 -1.74
C ASP A 125 2.70 -11.25 -0.46
N VAL A 126 2.05 -10.95 0.67
CA VAL A 126 2.33 -11.46 2.03
C VAL A 126 3.81 -11.70 2.31
N CYS A 127 4.64 -10.71 1.97
CA CYS A 127 6.10 -10.83 1.93
C CYS A 127 6.74 -11.27 3.26
N SER A 128 6.07 -11.04 4.38
CA SER A 128 6.52 -11.50 5.71
C SER A 128 6.56 -13.03 5.86
N LEU A 129 5.86 -13.78 5.00
CA LEU A 129 5.81 -15.25 5.05
C LEU A 129 6.86 -15.92 4.13
N ILE A 130 7.61 -15.13 3.34
CA ILE A 130 8.68 -15.59 2.47
C ILE A 130 10.01 -15.32 3.17
N PRO A 131 10.91 -16.32 3.35
CA PRO A 131 12.15 -16.14 4.11
C PRO A 131 13.04 -15.01 3.60
N LEU A 132 13.66 -14.25 4.49
CA LEU A 132 14.62 -13.18 4.15
C LEU A 132 15.79 -13.67 3.27
N SER A 133 16.16 -14.95 3.37
CA SER A 133 17.18 -15.57 2.53
C SER A 133 16.83 -15.51 1.04
N PHE A 134 15.54 -15.67 0.70
CA PHE A 134 15.05 -15.51 -0.66
C PHE A 134 15.29 -14.09 -1.18
N TYR A 135 14.91 -13.06 -0.43
CA TYR A 135 15.10 -11.66 -0.85
C TYR A 135 16.58 -11.28 -1.01
N LYS A 136 17.44 -11.78 -0.11
CA LYS A 136 18.89 -11.58 -0.22
C LYS A 136 19.45 -12.24 -1.48
N LYS A 137 19.01 -13.47 -1.80
CA LYS A 137 19.38 -14.17 -3.05
C LYS A 137 18.88 -13.39 -4.26
N LEU A 138 17.63 -12.96 -4.25
CA LEU A 138 17.03 -12.18 -5.34
C LEU A 138 17.80 -10.90 -5.63
N ARG A 139 18.14 -10.11 -4.59
CA ARG A 139 18.93 -8.90 -4.75
C ARG A 139 20.31 -9.16 -5.29
N ASN A 140 21.00 -10.21 -4.81
CA ASN A 140 22.31 -10.60 -5.32
C ASN A 140 22.29 -10.91 -6.82
N GLU A 141 21.18 -11.43 -7.34
CA GLU A 141 21.01 -11.75 -8.77
C GLU A 141 20.51 -10.57 -9.61
N LEU A 142 19.68 -9.69 -9.07
CA LEU A 142 19.06 -8.62 -9.83
C LEU A 142 19.77 -7.27 -9.70
N ASP A 143 20.33 -6.91 -8.55
CA ASP A 143 20.99 -5.62 -8.35
C ASP A 143 22.19 -5.40 -9.32
N PRO A 144 22.99 -6.43 -9.70
CA PRO A 144 23.99 -6.28 -10.74
C PRO A 144 23.42 -5.97 -12.15
N ILE A 145 22.18 -6.36 -12.42
CA ILE A 145 21.50 -6.11 -13.70
C ILE A 145 20.89 -4.69 -13.70
N ASN A 146 20.20 -4.35 -12.63
CA ASN A 146 19.57 -3.05 -12.44
C ASN A 146 19.49 -2.74 -10.95
N LYS A 147 20.34 -1.80 -10.47
CA LYS A 147 20.39 -1.36 -9.06
C LYS A 147 19.14 -0.55 -8.63
N ASP A 148 18.36 -0.07 -9.60
CA ASP A 148 17.21 0.79 -9.35
C ASP A 148 15.89 0.00 -9.35
N ILE A 149 15.96 -1.34 -9.24
CA ILE A 149 14.76 -2.19 -9.07
C ILE A 149 14.03 -1.81 -7.79
N ILE A 150 12.72 -1.62 -7.91
CA ILE A 150 11.83 -1.23 -6.81
C ILE A 150 11.30 -2.49 -6.13
N TYR A 151 11.46 -2.58 -4.81
CA TYR A 151 10.92 -3.67 -3.98
C TYR A 151 9.86 -3.11 -3.05
N ILE A 152 8.60 -3.46 -3.31
CA ILE A 152 7.43 -3.12 -2.48
C ILE A 152 6.98 -4.38 -1.77
N GLY A 153 6.77 -4.32 -0.46
CA GLY A 153 6.32 -5.48 0.32
C GLY A 153 4.95 -5.25 0.94
N GLU A 154 4.05 -6.21 0.73
CA GLU A 154 2.87 -6.32 1.56
C GLU A 154 3.27 -7.01 2.86
N ALA A 155 3.78 -6.23 3.81
CA ALA A 155 4.10 -6.70 5.14
C ALA A 155 2.80 -6.94 5.92
N ILE A 156 2.66 -8.13 6.51
CA ILE A 156 1.52 -8.44 7.38
C ILE A 156 1.63 -7.65 8.69
N ASP A 157 0.49 -7.43 9.36
CA ASP A 157 0.48 -6.75 10.64
C ASP A 157 1.13 -7.58 11.75
N SER A 158 1.58 -6.90 12.81
CA SER A 158 2.30 -7.54 13.92
C SER A 158 1.47 -8.60 14.65
N SER A 159 0.16 -8.51 14.65
CA SER A 159 -0.69 -9.52 15.30
C SER A 159 -0.70 -10.83 14.52
N PHE A 160 -0.67 -10.75 13.18
CA PHE A 160 -0.56 -11.91 12.32
C PHE A 160 0.87 -12.52 12.36
N VAL A 161 1.91 -11.69 12.47
CA VAL A 161 3.29 -12.15 12.74
C VAL A 161 3.33 -12.98 14.04
N LEU A 162 2.81 -12.43 15.13
CA LEU A 162 2.75 -13.13 16.42
C LEU A 162 1.94 -14.42 16.36
N TYR A 163 0.81 -14.42 15.65
CA TYR A 163 0.01 -15.63 15.41
C TYR A 163 0.82 -16.69 14.67
N THR A 164 1.53 -16.30 13.61
CA THR A 164 2.36 -17.20 12.80
C THR A 164 3.45 -17.86 13.65
N TRP A 165 4.15 -17.09 14.49
CA TRP A 165 5.14 -17.65 15.43
C TRP A 165 4.50 -18.58 16.45
N LYS A 166 3.33 -18.23 16.99
CA LYS A 166 2.58 -19.05 17.95
C LYS A 166 2.22 -20.42 17.41
N VAL A 167 1.92 -20.52 16.12
CA VAL A 167 1.58 -21.80 15.47
C VAL A 167 2.81 -22.54 14.90
N GLY A 168 4.02 -22.02 15.14
CA GLY A 168 5.29 -22.71 14.87
C GLY A 168 5.88 -22.43 13.49
N PHE A 169 5.42 -21.38 12.78
CA PHE A 169 6.00 -20.94 11.50
C PHE A 169 6.75 -19.62 11.65
N ASN A 170 7.65 -19.35 10.70
CA ASN A 170 8.38 -18.09 10.64
C ASN A 170 7.55 -17.02 9.91
N ALA A 171 7.65 -15.80 10.38
CA ALA A 171 7.23 -14.59 9.69
C ALA A 171 8.20 -13.48 10.03
N ASP A 172 8.49 -12.64 9.05
CA ASP A 172 9.45 -11.55 9.21
C ASP A 172 8.72 -10.23 9.52
N THR A 173 9.30 -9.44 10.41
CA THR A 173 8.80 -8.12 10.79
C THR A 173 9.07 -7.08 9.71
N GLN A 174 8.38 -5.93 9.78
CA GLN A 174 8.61 -4.81 8.86
C GLN A 174 10.08 -4.34 8.89
N GLN A 175 10.70 -4.28 10.08
CA GLN A 175 12.10 -3.88 10.21
C GLN A 175 13.04 -4.86 9.50
N GLU A 176 12.85 -6.16 9.69
CA GLU A 176 13.66 -7.20 9.05
C GLU A 176 13.52 -7.17 7.52
N LEU A 177 12.31 -6.94 7.00
CA LEU A 177 12.06 -6.74 5.57
C LEU A 177 12.78 -5.50 5.03
N MET A 178 12.73 -4.37 5.77
CA MET A 178 13.48 -3.17 5.39
C MET A 178 14.99 -3.43 5.37
N ASP A 179 15.51 -4.17 6.33
CA ASP A 179 16.94 -4.53 6.41
C ASP A 179 17.34 -5.53 5.30
N ALA A 180 16.40 -6.37 4.85
CA ALA A 180 16.59 -7.24 3.69
C ALA A 180 16.58 -6.49 2.34
N GLY A 181 16.22 -5.19 2.35
CA GLY A 181 16.36 -4.33 1.20
C GLY A 181 15.07 -3.89 0.53
N PHE A 182 13.91 -4.07 1.15
CA PHE A 182 12.68 -3.47 0.66
C PHE A 182 12.79 -1.94 0.66
N ASN A 183 12.21 -1.30 -0.35
CA ASN A 183 12.17 0.15 -0.48
C ASN A 183 10.93 0.74 0.19
N ILE A 184 9.80 0.03 0.08
CA ILE A 184 8.46 0.49 0.45
C ILE A 184 7.71 -0.69 1.09
N LEU A 185 7.05 -0.46 2.22
CA LEU A 185 6.16 -1.44 2.86
C LEU A 185 4.75 -0.87 3.07
N TYR A 186 3.75 -1.75 3.06
CA TYR A 186 2.39 -1.41 3.49
C TYR A 186 2.37 -1.16 5.00
N PRO A 187 1.75 -0.07 5.49
CA PRO A 187 1.73 0.27 6.92
C PRO A 187 0.54 -0.38 7.65
N TYR A 188 0.33 -1.70 7.50
CA TYR A 188 -0.85 -2.37 8.05
C TYR A 188 -0.93 -2.31 9.58
N ASP A 189 0.20 -2.19 10.29
CA ASP A 189 0.23 -2.02 11.74
C ASP A 189 -0.51 -0.77 12.23
N ILE A 190 -0.48 0.31 11.44
CA ILE A 190 -1.21 1.54 11.79
C ILE A 190 -2.54 1.67 11.02
N TRP A 191 -2.59 1.18 9.78
CA TRP A 191 -3.78 1.26 8.95
C TRP A 191 -5.01 0.64 9.60
N GLN A 192 -4.87 -0.51 10.26
CA GLN A 192 -5.98 -1.19 10.94
C GLN A 192 -6.73 -0.29 11.94
N TRP A 193 -6.04 0.65 12.58
CA TRP A 193 -6.63 1.58 13.55
C TRP A 193 -7.42 2.70 12.87
N LEU A 194 -6.90 3.26 11.78
CA LEU A 194 -7.66 4.23 10.98
C LEU A 194 -8.90 3.56 10.35
N LYS A 195 -8.74 2.35 9.81
CA LYS A 195 -9.85 1.54 9.32
C LYS A 195 -10.89 1.29 10.41
N GLY A 196 -10.45 0.91 11.61
CA GLY A 196 -11.33 0.69 12.75
C GLY A 196 -12.12 1.95 13.15
N TYR A 197 -11.51 3.14 13.04
CA TYR A 197 -12.23 4.39 13.19
C TYR A 197 -13.32 4.55 12.11
N LEU A 198 -12.97 4.41 10.85
CA LEU A 198 -13.89 4.58 9.71
C LEU A 198 -15.08 3.61 9.75
N GLU A 199 -14.86 2.36 10.16
CA GLU A 199 -15.89 1.34 10.24
C GLU A 199 -16.86 1.52 11.42
N ASN A 200 -16.41 2.09 12.53
CA ASN A 200 -17.21 2.20 13.75
C ASN A 200 -17.78 3.60 14.01
N ARG A 201 -17.35 4.64 13.31
CA ARG A 201 -17.68 6.03 13.62
C ARG A 201 -19.20 6.35 13.67
N ASP A 202 -20.00 5.60 12.93
CA ASP A 202 -21.45 5.77 12.82
C ASP A 202 -22.26 4.81 13.69
N THR A 203 -21.63 3.74 14.17
CA THR A 203 -22.31 2.68 14.93
C THR A 203 -21.84 2.60 16.37
N ASP A 204 -20.57 2.91 16.65
CA ASP A 204 -19.96 2.89 17.98
C ASP A 204 -18.89 4.00 18.07
N ARG A 205 -19.34 5.19 18.44
CA ARG A 205 -18.48 6.38 18.48
C ARG A 205 -17.33 6.25 19.47
N GLU A 206 -17.54 5.60 20.61
CA GLU A 206 -16.50 5.40 21.62
C GLU A 206 -15.38 4.52 21.07
N LYS A 207 -15.74 3.39 20.48
CA LYS A 207 -14.78 2.49 19.83
C LYS A 207 -14.06 3.17 18.67
N ALA A 208 -14.76 3.95 17.86
CA ALA A 208 -14.16 4.72 16.77
C ALA A 208 -13.08 5.68 17.31
N MET A 209 -13.40 6.48 18.31
CA MET A 209 -12.47 7.46 18.89
C MET A 209 -11.28 6.77 19.58
N MET A 210 -11.48 5.61 20.20
CA MET A 210 -10.39 4.79 20.73
C MET A 210 -9.45 4.33 19.60
N ASN A 211 -9.99 3.85 18.49
CA ASN A 211 -9.18 3.45 17.33
C ASN A 211 -8.40 4.65 16.75
N LEU A 212 -9.02 5.82 16.63
CA LEU A 212 -8.35 7.01 16.13
C LEU A 212 -7.22 7.47 17.06
N SER A 213 -7.42 7.38 18.36
CA SER A 213 -6.38 7.65 19.37
C SER A 213 -5.20 6.68 19.24
N GLN A 214 -5.46 5.38 19.02
CA GLN A 214 -4.40 4.40 18.75
C GLN A 214 -3.67 4.70 17.44
N TYR A 215 -4.38 5.06 16.38
CA TYR A 215 -3.75 5.46 15.12
C TYR A 215 -2.77 6.61 15.32
N ARG A 216 -3.19 7.68 16.03
CA ARG A 216 -2.33 8.82 16.35
C ARG A 216 -1.11 8.41 17.18
N ALA A 217 -1.32 7.67 18.25
CA ALA A 217 -0.25 7.25 19.16
C ALA A 217 0.82 6.38 18.46
N LEU A 218 0.42 5.52 17.52
CA LEU A 218 1.32 4.60 16.83
C LEU A 218 1.93 5.19 15.56
N TYR A 219 1.38 6.27 15.00
CA TYR A 219 1.85 6.84 13.74
C TYR A 219 3.33 7.24 13.80
N ASN A 220 3.71 8.05 14.79
CA ASN A 220 5.08 8.52 14.95
C ASN A 220 6.06 7.38 15.19
N LEU A 221 5.66 6.36 15.96
CA LEU A 221 6.46 5.16 16.18
C LEU A 221 6.67 4.38 14.88
N SER A 222 5.63 4.23 14.08
CA SER A 222 5.69 3.55 12.78
C SER A 222 6.63 4.26 11.81
N ILE A 223 6.56 5.60 11.71
CA ILE A 223 7.48 6.38 10.89
C ILE A 223 8.93 6.24 11.38
N ALA A 224 9.16 6.27 12.70
CA ALA A 224 10.50 6.12 13.26
C ALA A 224 11.11 4.73 13.01
N SER A 225 10.30 3.68 13.01
CA SER A 225 10.76 2.28 12.91
C SER A 225 11.31 1.90 11.54
N ILE A 226 10.84 2.54 10.45
CA ILE A 226 11.30 2.21 9.08
C ILE A 226 12.59 2.91 8.65
N GLY A 227 13.06 3.89 9.43
CA GLY A 227 14.31 4.62 9.17
C GLY A 227 14.20 5.76 8.14
N VAL A 228 15.29 6.54 8.02
CA VAL A 228 15.29 7.83 7.30
C VAL A 228 15.20 7.72 5.78
N ASN A 229 15.71 6.65 5.17
CA ASN A 229 15.79 6.48 3.72
C ASN A 229 14.72 5.52 3.15
N LYS A 230 13.75 5.15 3.94
CA LYS A 230 12.69 4.21 3.63
C LYS A 230 11.34 4.89 3.76
N GLY A 231 10.29 4.28 3.22
CA GLY A 231 8.95 4.86 3.28
C GLY A 231 7.85 3.83 3.30
N HIS A 232 6.73 4.21 3.87
CA HIS A 232 5.49 3.47 3.73
C HIS A 232 4.84 3.72 2.37
N LEU A 233 4.09 2.76 1.89
CA LEU A 233 3.10 2.97 0.85
C LEU A 233 1.92 3.71 1.48
N LEU A 234 1.80 5.00 1.16
CA LEU A 234 0.75 5.84 1.73
C LEU A 234 -0.56 5.54 1.00
N THR A 235 -1.30 4.59 1.51
CA THR A 235 -2.59 4.15 0.98
C THR A 235 -3.67 4.21 2.04
N ILE A 236 -4.90 4.47 1.63
CA ILE A 236 -6.10 4.42 2.45
C ILE A 236 -7.09 3.37 1.93
N GLU A 237 -6.87 2.90 0.71
CA GLU A 237 -7.61 1.78 0.11
C GLU A 237 -6.69 0.96 -0.81
N ASN A 238 -7.04 -0.30 -1.01
CA ASN A 238 -6.47 -1.18 -2.02
C ASN A 238 -7.50 -2.25 -2.40
N HIS A 239 -7.10 -3.25 -3.21
CA HIS A 239 -8.00 -4.30 -3.67
C HIS A 239 -8.59 -5.18 -2.54
N ASP A 240 -7.93 -5.26 -1.37
CA ASP A 240 -8.40 -6.02 -0.19
C ASP A 240 -9.23 -5.16 0.77
N GLN A 241 -9.22 -3.84 0.58
CA GLN A 241 -9.87 -2.91 1.47
C GLN A 241 -11.13 -2.34 0.82
N ARG A 242 -12.07 -1.95 1.67
CA ARG A 242 -13.25 -1.22 1.24
C ARG A 242 -12.85 0.14 0.66
N ARG A 243 -13.52 0.60 -0.41
CA ARG A 243 -13.29 1.90 -1.05
C ARG A 243 -13.47 3.03 -0.07
N ILE A 244 -12.55 4.00 -0.07
CA ILE A 244 -12.60 5.13 0.85
C ILE A 244 -13.86 5.99 0.66
N ALA A 245 -14.28 6.18 -0.60
CA ALA A 245 -15.50 6.92 -0.91
C ALA A 245 -16.75 6.26 -0.31
N SER A 246 -16.75 4.93 -0.10
CA SER A 246 -17.87 4.22 0.52
C SER A 246 -17.95 4.39 2.05
N TYR A 247 -16.87 4.80 2.69
CA TYR A 247 -16.89 5.15 4.12
C TYR A 247 -17.35 6.57 4.35
N SER A 248 -17.18 7.45 3.36
CA SER A 248 -17.36 8.88 3.54
C SER A 248 -18.84 9.28 3.48
N LYS A 249 -19.26 10.13 4.42
CA LYS A 249 -20.62 10.71 4.43
C LYS A 249 -20.78 11.86 3.45
N ASN A 250 -19.68 12.51 3.10
CA ASN A 250 -19.62 13.65 2.19
C ASN A 250 -18.27 13.68 1.47
N ILE A 251 -18.21 14.45 0.40
CA ILE A 251 -17.03 14.54 -0.45
C ILE A 251 -15.82 15.16 0.29
N GLU A 252 -16.06 16.08 1.24
CA GLU A 252 -14.97 16.71 1.98
C GLU A 252 -14.26 15.72 2.92
N ALA A 253 -14.97 14.75 3.49
CA ALA A 253 -14.36 13.66 4.24
C ALA A 253 -13.49 12.77 3.34
N THR A 254 -13.95 12.47 2.12
CA THR A 254 -13.15 11.73 1.13
C THR A 254 -11.89 12.50 0.73
N LYS A 255 -12.02 13.79 0.44
CA LYS A 255 -10.89 14.68 0.12
C LYS A 255 -9.89 14.75 1.28
N SER A 256 -10.35 14.83 2.52
CA SER A 256 -9.49 14.87 3.72
C SER A 256 -8.67 13.59 3.88
N LEU A 257 -9.28 12.43 3.71
CA LEU A 257 -8.60 11.15 3.78
C LEU A 257 -7.56 10.99 2.67
N LEU A 258 -7.93 11.33 1.42
CA LEU A 258 -7.01 11.32 0.29
C LEU A 258 -5.82 12.25 0.53
N ALA A 259 -6.06 13.51 0.89
CA ALA A 259 -5.00 14.49 1.12
C ALA A 259 -4.06 14.06 2.25
N CYS A 260 -4.60 13.51 3.34
CA CYS A 260 -3.83 12.94 4.43
C CYS A 260 -2.90 11.83 3.95
N SER A 261 -3.38 10.91 3.11
CA SER A 261 -2.56 9.81 2.58
C SER A 261 -1.42 10.30 1.68
N PHE A 262 -1.61 11.39 0.94
CA PHE A 262 -0.56 11.95 0.08
C PHE A 262 0.42 12.85 0.82
N PHE A 263 0.06 13.40 1.96
CA PHE A 263 0.85 14.42 2.65
C PHE A 263 2.13 13.86 3.27
N GLY A 264 2.06 12.74 3.99
CA GLY A 264 3.16 12.22 4.79
C GLY A 264 4.42 11.80 4.01
N LYS A 265 5.51 11.51 4.74
CA LYS A 265 6.72 10.90 4.21
C LYS A 265 6.44 9.47 3.73
N GLY A 266 6.71 9.20 2.47
CA GLY A 266 6.47 7.90 1.84
C GLY A 266 6.01 8.05 0.39
N THR A 267 5.55 6.97 -0.19
CA THR A 267 5.06 6.93 -1.58
C THR A 267 3.54 6.96 -1.59
N GLY A 268 2.94 7.98 -2.22
CA GLY A 268 1.49 8.05 -2.42
C GLY A 268 1.01 6.90 -3.32
N PHE A 269 -0.15 6.36 -3.00
CA PHE A 269 -0.79 5.27 -3.74
C PHE A 269 -2.23 5.66 -4.07
N LEU A 270 -2.66 5.33 -5.29
CA LEU A 270 -4.05 5.38 -5.71
C LEU A 270 -4.49 4.00 -6.19
N MET A 271 -5.59 3.50 -5.66
CA MET A 271 -6.26 2.34 -6.22
C MET A 271 -7.01 2.77 -7.49
N PHE A 272 -6.91 1.94 -8.53
CA PHE A 272 -7.60 2.18 -9.81
C PHE A 272 -9.09 2.53 -9.62
N GLY A 273 -9.52 3.70 -10.10
CA GLY A 273 -10.85 4.27 -9.91
C GLY A 273 -11.02 5.14 -8.66
N GLU A 274 -10.02 5.23 -7.76
CA GLU A 274 -10.06 6.16 -6.63
C GLU A 274 -10.02 7.62 -7.12
N GLU A 275 -9.30 7.87 -8.21
CA GLU A 275 -9.17 9.18 -8.86
C GLU A 275 -10.49 9.77 -9.35
N VAL A 276 -11.50 8.94 -9.57
CA VAL A 276 -12.86 9.35 -9.96
C VAL A 276 -13.90 9.17 -8.84
N GLY A 277 -13.43 8.89 -7.61
CA GLY A 277 -14.30 8.75 -6.45
C GLY A 277 -15.16 7.49 -6.47
N ASN A 278 -14.66 6.40 -7.04
CA ASN A 278 -15.41 5.13 -7.11
C ASN A 278 -15.65 4.57 -5.70
N ASP A 279 -16.90 4.29 -5.36
CA ASP A 279 -17.34 3.80 -4.04
C ASP A 279 -17.64 2.30 -4.00
N LYS A 280 -17.66 1.65 -5.18
CA LYS A 280 -17.95 0.22 -5.28
C LYS A 280 -16.70 -0.59 -4.98
N GLN A 281 -16.74 -1.42 -3.93
CA GLN A 281 -15.74 -2.44 -3.70
C GLN A 281 -15.84 -3.51 -4.79
N LEU A 282 -14.70 -3.82 -5.40
CA LEU A 282 -14.61 -4.85 -6.42
C LEU A 282 -14.61 -6.25 -5.78
N ASN A 283 -15.36 -7.16 -6.40
CA ASN A 283 -15.24 -8.58 -6.12
C ASN A 283 -14.21 -9.20 -7.08
N PHE A 284 -12.96 -9.31 -6.63
CA PHE A 284 -11.89 -9.82 -7.50
C PHE A 284 -11.92 -11.35 -7.73
N PHE A 285 -12.94 -12.05 -7.21
CA PHE A 285 -13.25 -13.43 -7.61
C PHE A 285 -14.19 -13.52 -8.83
N GLU A 286 -14.65 -12.36 -9.28
CA GLU A 286 -15.53 -12.23 -10.44
C GLU A 286 -14.93 -11.26 -11.46
N LYS A 287 -15.39 -11.34 -12.70
CA LYS A 287 -15.01 -10.37 -13.73
C LYS A 287 -15.87 -9.13 -13.60
N GLU A 288 -15.28 -8.03 -13.18
CA GLU A 288 -15.97 -6.75 -12.98
C GLU A 288 -15.26 -5.63 -13.71
N ASP A 289 -16.05 -4.71 -14.27
CA ASP A 289 -15.55 -3.49 -14.87
C ASP A 289 -15.53 -2.35 -13.85
N VAL A 290 -14.46 -1.55 -13.89
CA VAL A 290 -14.32 -0.31 -13.12
C VAL A 290 -14.64 0.87 -14.03
N SER A 291 -15.67 1.65 -13.69
CA SER A 291 -15.93 2.91 -14.39
C SER A 291 -14.87 3.94 -14.05
N LEU A 292 -14.31 4.58 -15.07
CA LEU A 292 -13.42 5.73 -14.95
C LEU A 292 -14.13 7.02 -15.39
N GLU A 293 -15.46 7.03 -15.44
CA GLU A 293 -16.24 8.22 -15.74
C GLU A 293 -16.04 9.27 -14.64
N ILE A 294 -15.59 10.45 -15.02
CA ILE A 294 -15.45 11.60 -14.13
C ILE A 294 -16.85 12.16 -13.89
N LYS A 295 -17.41 11.91 -12.71
CA LYS A 295 -18.72 12.43 -12.30
C LYS A 295 -18.62 13.71 -11.49
N ASP A 296 -17.47 13.93 -10.86
CA ASP A 296 -17.14 15.08 -10.04
C ASP A 296 -15.78 15.63 -10.49
N GLU A 297 -15.82 16.68 -11.33
CA GLU A 297 -14.61 17.34 -11.84
C GLU A 297 -13.81 18.00 -10.72
N ASP A 298 -14.47 18.55 -9.68
CA ASP A 298 -13.78 19.19 -8.56
C ASP A 298 -12.98 18.16 -7.74
N TYR A 299 -13.54 16.97 -7.55
CA TYR A 299 -12.82 15.89 -6.89
C TYR A 299 -11.63 15.41 -7.74
N PHE A 300 -11.84 15.22 -9.04
CA PHE A 300 -10.77 14.78 -9.95
C PHE A 300 -9.61 15.80 -9.99
N GLU A 301 -9.90 17.10 -10.09
CA GLU A 301 -8.88 18.15 -10.03
C GLU A 301 -8.20 18.21 -8.66
N PHE A 302 -8.94 17.95 -7.58
CA PHE A 302 -8.36 17.83 -6.23
C PHE A 302 -7.35 16.68 -6.12
N VAL A 303 -7.66 15.51 -6.71
CA VAL A 303 -6.72 14.36 -6.78
C VAL A 303 -5.46 14.76 -7.54
N LYS A 304 -5.60 15.39 -8.71
CA LYS A 304 -4.46 15.86 -9.53
C LYS A 304 -3.59 16.85 -8.75
N LYS A 305 -4.22 17.76 -8.00
CA LYS A 305 -3.52 18.73 -7.15
C LYS A 305 -2.70 18.05 -6.06
N ASN A 306 -3.25 17.05 -5.38
CA ASN A 306 -2.52 16.26 -4.38
C ASN A 306 -1.33 15.51 -4.99
N ILE A 307 -1.49 14.89 -6.17
CA ILE A 307 -0.41 14.24 -6.90
C ILE A 307 0.70 15.27 -7.24
N ALA A 308 0.32 16.43 -7.75
CA ALA A 308 1.27 17.49 -8.11
C ALA A 308 2.05 17.98 -6.87
N LEU A 309 1.36 18.21 -5.74
CA LEU A 309 1.98 18.57 -4.47
C LEU A 309 2.94 17.48 -4.01
N LYS A 310 2.54 16.19 -4.05
CA LYS A 310 3.39 15.06 -3.65
C LYS A 310 4.67 14.96 -4.50
N ARG A 311 4.59 15.28 -5.79
CA ARG A 311 5.71 15.20 -6.73
C ARG A 311 6.66 16.40 -6.70
N ARG A 312 6.41 17.43 -5.89
CA ARG A 312 7.34 18.56 -5.74
C ARG A 312 8.72 18.05 -5.30
N GLU A 313 9.78 18.67 -5.84
CA GLU A 313 11.16 18.32 -5.50
C GLU A 313 11.42 18.42 -3.98
N LYS A 314 10.82 19.42 -3.33
CA LYS A 314 10.85 19.60 -1.87
C LYS A 314 10.42 18.32 -1.12
N ASN A 315 9.36 17.64 -1.59
CA ASN A 315 8.81 16.46 -0.92
C ASN A 315 9.69 15.21 -1.01
N LYS A 316 10.67 15.17 -1.90
CA LYS A 316 11.71 14.14 -1.91
C LYS A 316 12.64 14.26 -0.70
N ASN A 317 12.70 15.42 -0.07
CA ASN A 317 13.60 15.77 1.02
C ASN A 317 12.88 15.87 2.38
N ILE A 318 11.68 15.32 2.53
CA ILE A 318 11.00 15.26 3.83
C ILE A 318 11.87 14.47 4.80
N ARG A 319 12.37 15.13 5.84
CA ARG A 319 13.15 14.48 6.91
C ARG A 319 12.27 13.61 7.78
N THR A 320 11.16 14.17 8.23
CA THR A 320 10.18 13.47 9.05
C THR A 320 8.76 13.97 8.78
N THR A 321 7.78 13.12 9.02
CA THR A 321 6.37 13.49 9.19
C THR A 321 5.97 13.14 10.60
N GLU A 322 5.47 14.10 11.34
CA GLU A 322 5.01 13.95 12.71
C GLU A 322 3.50 14.14 12.79
N MET A 323 2.84 13.22 13.48
CA MET A 323 1.43 13.37 13.88
C MET A 323 1.37 14.17 15.18
N LEU A 324 0.67 15.29 15.16
CA LEU A 324 0.39 16.07 16.37
C LEU A 324 -0.78 15.47 17.15
N ASP A 325 -0.77 15.65 18.45
CA ASP A 325 -1.88 15.23 19.32
C ASP A 325 -3.04 16.20 19.19
N GLU A 326 -4.12 15.76 18.59
CA GLU A 326 -5.33 16.53 18.32
C GLU A 326 -6.55 15.86 18.94
N GLN A 327 -7.55 16.67 19.23
CA GLN A 327 -8.84 16.20 19.70
C GLN A 327 -9.84 16.04 18.54
N GLY A 328 -10.96 15.40 18.80
CA GLY A 328 -11.99 15.22 17.77
C GLY A 328 -11.56 14.26 16.66
N SER A 329 -12.07 14.50 15.46
CA SER A 329 -11.81 13.69 14.27
C SER A 329 -10.80 14.33 13.30
N LEU A 330 -10.06 15.32 13.73
CA LEU A 330 -9.03 16.00 12.94
C LEU A 330 -7.71 15.23 13.03
N LEU A 331 -7.02 15.03 11.91
CA LEU A 331 -5.61 14.66 11.87
C LEU A 331 -4.77 15.88 11.54
N ALA A 332 -3.75 16.15 12.35
CA ALA A 332 -2.77 17.20 12.11
C ALA A 332 -1.38 16.56 11.95
N LEU A 333 -0.74 16.83 10.85
CA LEU A 333 0.56 16.28 10.47
C LEU A 333 1.53 17.40 10.14
N VAL A 334 2.80 17.26 10.50
CA VAL A 334 3.86 18.21 10.16
C VAL A 334 4.93 17.51 9.36
N ASN A 335 5.14 17.94 8.12
CA ASN A 335 6.31 17.57 7.33
C ASN A 335 7.44 18.56 7.63
N THR A 336 8.58 18.06 8.09
CA THR A 336 9.78 18.85 8.34
C THR A 336 10.81 18.60 7.24
N TYR A 337 11.32 19.65 6.64
CA TYR A 337 12.36 19.62 5.60
C TYR A 337 13.73 20.04 6.16
N ASP A 338 13.74 21.08 7.00
CA ASP A 338 14.89 21.49 7.82
C ASP A 338 14.40 22.15 9.13
N GLU A 339 15.28 22.79 9.89
CA GLU A 339 14.94 23.39 11.19
C GLU A 339 13.90 24.52 11.12
N LYS A 340 13.73 25.15 9.96
CA LYS A 340 12.85 26.32 9.77
C LYS A 340 11.80 26.10 8.67
N ASP A 341 11.99 25.08 7.84
CA ASP A 341 11.11 24.78 6.72
C ASP A 341 10.25 23.56 7.01
N TYR A 342 8.96 23.80 7.13
CA TYR A 342 7.95 22.79 7.39
C TYR A 342 6.62 23.12 6.69
N GLU A 343 5.76 22.13 6.55
CA GLU A 343 4.39 22.26 6.11
C GLU A 343 3.47 21.52 7.09
N ILE A 344 2.28 22.09 7.32
CA ILE A 344 1.28 21.52 8.24
C ILE A 344 0.10 21.04 7.41
N GLY A 345 -0.25 19.76 7.53
CA GLY A 345 -1.46 19.17 6.98
C GLY A 345 -2.55 19.05 8.04
N LEU A 346 -3.74 19.55 7.74
CA LEU A 346 -4.91 19.52 8.61
C LEU A 346 -6.06 18.82 7.88
N PHE A 347 -6.54 17.69 8.42
CA PHE A 347 -7.45 16.79 7.73
C PHE A 347 -8.63 16.42 8.62
N PRO A 348 -9.78 17.13 8.50
CA PRO A 348 -11.00 16.81 9.24
C PRO A 348 -11.67 15.56 8.64
N LEU A 349 -11.57 14.41 9.33
CA LEU A 349 -11.99 13.10 8.81
C LEU A 349 -13.52 12.96 8.64
N GLU A 350 -14.30 13.84 9.27
CA GLU A 350 -15.75 13.91 9.11
C GLU A 350 -16.17 14.87 7.98
N GLY A 351 -15.23 15.65 7.43
CA GLY A 351 -15.55 16.72 6.48
C GLY A 351 -16.45 17.80 7.08
N THR A 352 -16.29 18.06 8.36
CA THR A 352 -17.04 19.06 9.13
C THR A 352 -16.09 20.03 9.80
N LYS A 353 -16.61 21.19 10.21
CA LYS A 353 -15.85 22.24 10.85
C LYS A 353 -15.33 21.81 12.22
N GLU A 354 -14.00 21.88 12.39
CA GLU A 354 -13.28 21.61 13.62
C GLU A 354 -12.34 22.77 13.96
N ILE A 355 -11.75 22.77 15.15
CA ILE A 355 -10.71 23.73 15.55
C ILE A 355 -9.46 22.92 15.86
N ALA A 356 -8.41 23.11 15.04
CA ALA A 356 -7.09 22.56 15.34
C ALA A 356 -6.43 23.35 16.47
N ILE A 357 -5.77 22.61 17.39
CA ILE A 357 -5.01 23.17 18.51
C ILE A 357 -3.54 22.84 18.27
N LEU A 358 -2.80 23.78 17.72
CA LEU A 358 -1.40 23.63 17.36
C LEU A 358 -0.48 24.24 18.42
N PRO A 359 0.76 23.74 18.62
CA PRO A 359 1.78 24.39 19.39
C PRO A 359 2.01 25.86 18.99
N ASP A 360 2.34 26.71 19.95
CA ASP A 360 2.51 28.16 19.74
C ASP A 360 3.60 28.52 18.70
N GLU A 361 4.55 27.65 18.47
CA GLU A 361 5.60 27.80 17.44
C GLU A 361 5.04 27.80 16.01
N TYR A 362 3.81 27.29 15.81
CA TYR A 362 3.10 27.31 14.54
C TYR A 362 2.21 28.54 14.36
N ASN A 363 2.19 29.50 15.29
CA ASN A 363 1.50 30.77 15.10
C ASN A 363 2.09 31.52 13.89
N GLY A 364 1.23 32.10 13.07
CA GLY A 364 1.65 32.88 11.91
C GLY A 364 0.70 32.81 10.71
N LYS A 365 1.13 33.45 9.63
CA LYS A 365 0.39 33.46 8.35
C LYS A 365 0.91 32.37 7.44
N TYR A 366 -0.02 31.74 6.76
CA TYR A 366 0.25 30.61 5.87
C TYR A 366 -0.58 30.76 4.59
N HIS A 367 -0.01 30.25 3.51
CA HIS A 367 -0.74 29.97 2.29
C HIS A 367 -1.21 28.51 2.30
N ASP A 368 -2.51 28.28 2.14
CA ASP A 368 -3.05 26.92 1.98
C ASP A 368 -2.87 26.44 0.54
N LEU A 369 -2.00 25.47 0.37
CA LEU A 369 -1.63 24.92 -0.94
C LEU A 369 -2.76 24.13 -1.61
N LEU A 370 -3.74 23.62 -0.86
CA LEU A 370 -4.88 22.90 -1.43
C LEU A 370 -5.98 23.83 -1.93
N ASN A 371 -6.23 24.92 -1.20
CA ASN A 371 -7.37 25.79 -1.46
C ASN A 371 -6.98 27.14 -2.06
N ASP A 372 -5.68 27.45 -2.15
CA ASP A 372 -5.13 28.70 -2.68
C ASP A 372 -5.62 29.94 -1.90
N GLU A 373 -5.57 29.84 -0.57
CA GLU A 373 -6.08 30.85 0.36
C GLU A 373 -5.00 31.24 1.39
N GLU A 374 -5.01 32.51 1.82
CA GLU A 374 -4.21 32.94 2.96
C GLU A 374 -4.97 32.68 4.26
N VAL A 375 -4.31 32.04 5.21
CA VAL A 375 -4.88 31.70 6.53
C VAL A 375 -3.94 32.07 7.65
N GLU A 376 -4.45 32.18 8.87
CA GLU A 376 -3.66 32.53 10.04
C GLU A 376 -3.90 31.53 11.18
N VAL A 377 -2.82 31.00 11.74
CA VAL A 377 -2.82 30.30 13.02
C VAL A 377 -2.60 31.34 14.12
N SER A 378 -3.59 31.54 14.98
CA SER A 378 -3.55 32.57 16.03
C SER A 378 -3.85 31.98 17.41
N ASN A 379 -2.96 32.26 18.39
CA ASN A 379 -3.03 31.66 19.72
C ASN A 379 -3.13 30.12 19.70
N GLY A 380 -2.34 29.52 18.83
CA GLY A 380 -2.34 28.05 18.63
C GLY A 380 -3.62 27.49 18.01
N LYS A 381 -4.47 28.31 17.38
CA LYS A 381 -5.77 27.85 16.87
C LYS A 381 -5.98 28.24 15.42
N ILE A 382 -6.61 27.33 14.70
CA ILE A 382 -7.13 27.57 13.35
C ILE A 382 -8.43 26.79 13.13
N VAL A 383 -9.35 27.38 12.40
CA VAL A 383 -10.61 26.73 11.99
C VAL A 383 -10.34 25.90 10.74
N VAL A 384 -10.75 24.63 10.76
CA VAL A 384 -10.55 23.66 9.69
C VAL A 384 -11.90 23.08 9.30
N ASP A 385 -12.41 23.39 8.13
CA ASP A 385 -13.68 22.85 7.58
C ASP A 385 -13.50 21.98 6.33
N LYS A 386 -12.31 21.94 5.80
CA LYS A 386 -11.86 21.15 4.66
C LYS A 386 -10.39 20.77 4.83
N ALA A 387 -9.88 19.85 4.00
CA ALA A 387 -8.46 19.52 4.00
C ALA A 387 -7.60 20.74 3.66
N MET A 388 -6.52 20.96 4.42
CA MET A 388 -5.60 22.08 4.24
C MET A 388 -4.14 21.59 4.27
N ILE A 389 -3.29 22.19 3.46
CA ILE A 389 -1.82 22.04 3.54
C ILE A 389 -1.23 23.44 3.63
N LEU A 390 -0.76 23.78 4.81
CA LEU A 390 -0.26 25.11 5.15
C LEU A 390 1.24 25.19 4.90
N SER A 391 1.66 26.11 4.05
CA SER A 391 3.06 26.50 3.84
C SER A 391 3.25 27.93 4.32
N LYS A 392 4.39 28.26 4.97
CA LYS A 392 4.65 29.64 5.42
C LYS A 392 4.55 30.59 4.24
N SER A 393 3.79 31.68 4.42
CA SER A 393 3.79 32.82 3.51
C SER A 393 5.16 33.51 3.56
N ASN A 394 5.78 33.73 2.41
CA ASN A 394 7.07 34.43 2.28
C ASN A 394 6.96 35.88 2.71
#